data_105efaa6084fcf04e0cbc3058b4cb1cf
#
_entry.id   105efaa6084fcf04e0cbc3058b4cb1cf
#
_cell.length_a   1.000
_cell.length_b   1.000
_cell.length_c   1.000
_cell.angle_alpha   90.00
_cell.angle_beta   90.00
_cell.angle_gamma   90.00
#
_symmetry.space_group_name_H-M   'P 1'
#
loop_
_entity.id
_entity.type
_entity.pdbx_description
1 polymer ?
#
loop_
_entity_poly.entity_id
_entity_poly.type
_entity_poly.pdbx_seq_one_letter_code
_entity_poly.pdbx_strand_id
1 'polypeptide(L)'
;MRTRLHRLVLAGVATASTLLPVAAVGSATPPAPTAAAHGSLGENFMWGVAASGFQSEGHAPDSNWERYIQNNPDWDRYRNSIDFRSRYPNDIALAAGLGVKVFRIGIEWARLQPTPDTWDENGFAFYDSVIDTILENGMQPMLTLDHWVYPGWALDRGGWNNPGMVQDWLTNMRKVVDRYASRNPVWVTVNEPVAYIMHEVRQNDTVADHMLDEVAQAHNEIYDYIHQVQRGALVTSNVGYVAGAENKVNGPLMERIGGKLDFIGVDYYFGYEPPSNSVSQPDGSAATPKGMWELPVRPEGIYYALQHYSEKFPGKPLWVVENGMPTEDGKPRADGYTRSDHLRDTVYWLQRAKADGMNVVGYNYWSLTDNYEWSSYTPRFGLFTVDAKSDPNLKRTPTDAVDSYRRIVAANGVPSTYVPVRLPSECGLVDPPASCDDPVTVP
;
A
#
# COMPACT_ATOMS: atom_id res chain seq x y z
N MET A 1 -24.94 -50.03 -9.47
CA MET A 1 -26.03 -50.83 -8.89
C MET A 1 -26.80 -49.99 -7.89
N ARG A 2 -28.02 -49.61 -8.28
CA ARG A 2 -29.29 -49.45 -7.53
C ARG A 2 -29.20 -48.74 -6.15
N THR A 3 -29.62 -47.49 -6.10
CA THR A 3 -30.92 -46.94 -5.64
C THR A 3 -31.48 -47.49 -4.32
N ARG A 4 -31.75 -46.60 -3.37
CA ARG A 4 -33.07 -46.51 -2.69
C ARG A 4 -33.31 -45.15 -2.04
N LEU A 5 -34.35 -44.47 -2.50
CA LEU A 5 -35.10 -43.39 -1.85
C LEU A 5 -35.86 -43.94 -0.64
N HIS A 6 -35.97 -43.13 0.42
CA HIS A 6 -37.06 -43.24 1.39
C HIS A 6 -37.75 -41.90 1.58
N ARG A 7 -39.01 -41.88 1.16
CA ARG A 7 -40.00 -40.85 1.49
C ARG A 7 -40.48 -41.08 2.92
N LEU A 8 -40.67 -39.99 3.66
CA LEU A 8 -41.48 -40.01 4.89
C LEU A 8 -42.59 -38.96 4.81
N VAL A 9 -43.77 -39.43 5.22
CA VAL A 9 -45.10 -38.86 5.09
C VAL A 9 -45.35 -37.81 6.13
N LEU A 10 -46.03 -36.72 5.74
CA LEU A 10 -46.61 -35.72 6.64
C LEU A 10 -47.82 -36.27 7.37
N ALA A 11 -47.88 -36.05 8.67
CA ALA A 11 -49.11 -36.10 9.45
C ALA A 11 -49.41 -34.70 10.01
N GLY A 12 -50.53 -34.12 9.59
CA GLY A 12 -51.02 -32.81 10.07
C GLY A 12 -51.71 -32.95 11.41
N VAL A 13 -51.48 -31.97 12.30
CA VAL A 13 -52.32 -31.69 13.46
C VAL A 13 -52.80 -30.24 13.35
N ALA A 14 -54.08 -30.08 13.18
CA ALA A 14 -54.76 -28.80 13.21
C ALA A 14 -55.05 -28.40 14.67
N THR A 15 -54.43 -27.31 15.11
CA THR A 15 -54.84 -26.64 16.37
C THR A 15 -55.39 -25.26 16.04
N ALA A 16 -56.66 -25.06 16.46
CA ALA A 16 -57.36 -23.77 16.34
C ALA A 16 -56.75 -22.75 17.31
N SER A 17 -56.24 -21.66 16.76
CA SER A 17 -55.76 -20.51 17.55
C SER A 17 -56.76 -19.37 17.49
N THR A 18 -57.24 -18.96 18.64
CA THR A 18 -58.09 -17.77 18.85
C THR A 18 -57.26 -16.50 18.64
N LEU A 19 -57.73 -15.67 17.70
CA LEU A 19 -57.13 -14.36 17.41
C LEU A 19 -57.55 -13.34 18.50
N LEU A 20 -56.54 -12.86 19.25
CA LEU A 20 -56.65 -11.64 20.03
C LEU A 20 -56.15 -10.47 19.16
N PRO A 21 -56.75 -9.28 19.24
CA PRO A 21 -56.28 -8.15 18.44
C PRO A 21 -54.97 -7.63 19.01
N VAL A 22 -53.89 -7.71 18.19
CA VAL A 22 -52.65 -7.03 18.47
C VAL A 22 -52.81 -5.56 18.11
N ALA A 23 -52.68 -4.68 19.11
CA ALA A 23 -52.54 -3.27 18.90
C ALA A 23 -51.32 -2.97 18.01
N ALA A 24 -51.54 -2.25 16.92
CA ALA A 24 -50.45 -1.79 16.06
C ALA A 24 -49.54 -0.84 16.85
N VAL A 25 -48.37 -1.36 17.25
CA VAL A 25 -47.27 -0.51 17.69
C VAL A 25 -46.75 0.16 16.43
N GLY A 26 -46.97 1.46 16.30
CA GLY A 26 -46.38 2.26 15.22
C GLY A 26 -44.87 2.08 15.25
N SER A 27 -44.34 1.45 14.20
CA SER A 27 -42.90 1.42 13.95
C SER A 27 -42.46 2.86 13.71
N ALA A 28 -41.85 3.49 14.71
CA ALA A 28 -41.08 4.70 14.49
C ALA A 28 -39.94 4.30 13.57
N THR A 29 -39.94 4.81 12.36
CA THR A 29 -38.78 4.73 11.46
C THR A 29 -37.58 5.29 12.23
N PRO A 30 -36.48 4.55 12.39
CA PRO A 30 -35.30 5.11 13.01
C PRO A 30 -34.93 6.39 12.24
N PRO A 31 -34.54 7.47 12.93
CA PRO A 31 -34.12 8.69 12.24
C PRO A 31 -33.00 8.29 11.26
N ALA A 32 -33.12 8.77 10.02
CA ALA A 32 -32.07 8.63 9.04
C ALA A 32 -30.73 9.04 9.71
N PRO A 33 -29.65 8.28 9.55
CA PRO A 33 -28.39 8.66 10.13
C PRO A 33 -28.09 10.10 9.68
N THR A 34 -28.00 11.02 10.63
CA THR A 34 -27.47 12.35 10.33
C THR A 34 -26.12 12.16 9.72
N ALA A 35 -25.97 12.63 8.48
CA ALA A 35 -24.71 12.57 7.77
C ALA A 35 -23.59 13.00 8.71
N ALA A 36 -22.70 12.08 9.07
CA ALA A 36 -21.62 12.37 9.99
C ALA A 36 -20.71 13.38 9.32
N ALA A 37 -20.54 14.56 9.90
CA ALA A 37 -19.53 15.49 9.45
C ALA A 37 -18.20 14.76 9.48
N HIS A 38 -17.38 14.87 8.41
CA HIS A 38 -16.04 14.30 8.43
C HIS A 38 -15.27 14.90 9.62
N GLY A 39 -14.82 14.02 10.54
CA GLY A 39 -14.28 14.41 11.84
C GLY A 39 -12.79 14.79 11.77
N SER A 40 -12.23 15.11 12.93
CA SER A 40 -10.77 15.29 13.08
C SER A 40 -10.04 13.96 13.00
N LEU A 41 -8.86 13.94 12.38
CA LEU A 41 -7.97 12.78 12.40
C LEU A 41 -7.28 12.56 13.77
N GLY A 42 -7.37 13.53 14.69
CA GLY A 42 -6.79 13.47 16.02
C GLY A 42 -5.32 13.93 16.05
N GLU A 43 -4.87 14.41 17.21
CA GLU A 43 -3.55 15.04 17.38
C GLU A 43 -2.36 14.08 17.09
N ASN A 44 -2.56 12.79 17.29
CA ASN A 44 -1.51 11.77 17.11
C ASN A 44 -1.52 11.15 15.70
N PHE A 45 -2.25 11.73 14.74
CA PHE A 45 -2.27 11.22 13.38
C PHE A 45 -0.93 11.43 12.70
N MET A 46 -0.38 10.36 12.10
CA MET A 46 0.95 10.34 11.51
C MET A 46 0.89 10.61 10.01
N TRP A 47 1.26 11.83 9.63
CA TRP A 47 1.45 12.21 8.23
C TRP A 47 2.83 11.81 7.74
N GLY A 48 2.93 11.22 6.56
CA GLY A 48 4.19 10.77 6.00
C GLY A 48 4.28 10.85 4.49
N VAL A 49 5.47 10.55 4.01
CA VAL A 49 5.77 10.30 2.59
C VAL A 49 6.45 8.95 2.46
N ALA A 50 6.31 8.35 1.28
CA ALA A 50 6.92 7.07 0.96
C ALA A 50 7.86 7.17 -0.25
N ALA A 51 8.87 6.32 -0.22
CA ALA A 51 9.76 6.01 -1.32
C ALA A 51 10.24 4.55 -1.19
N SER A 52 10.78 3.97 -2.25
CA SER A 52 11.48 2.69 -2.16
C SER A 52 12.94 2.83 -2.56
N GLY A 53 13.78 1.95 -2.06
CA GLY A 53 15.20 1.99 -2.33
C GLY A 53 15.50 1.84 -3.81
N PHE A 54 15.21 0.68 -4.39
CA PHE A 54 15.50 0.41 -5.80
C PHE A 54 14.92 1.47 -6.75
N GLN A 55 13.65 1.82 -6.58
CA GLN A 55 13.00 2.75 -7.49
C GLN A 55 13.63 4.15 -7.49
N SER A 56 14.30 4.56 -6.41
CA SER A 56 14.75 5.93 -6.22
C SER A 56 16.27 6.12 -6.16
N GLU A 57 17.01 5.15 -5.61
CA GLU A 57 18.41 5.36 -5.22
C GLU A 57 19.37 5.59 -6.39
N GLY A 58 19.21 4.85 -7.47
CA GLY A 58 20.19 4.81 -8.53
C GLY A 58 21.40 3.91 -8.20
N HIS A 59 22.30 3.75 -9.16
CA HIS A 59 23.49 2.89 -9.00
C HIS A 59 23.14 1.50 -8.45
N ALA A 60 22.11 0.89 -9.03
CA ALA A 60 21.61 -0.41 -8.58
C ALA A 60 22.70 -1.46 -8.64
N PRO A 61 22.92 -2.23 -7.56
CA PRO A 61 23.75 -3.43 -7.62
C PRO A 61 23.06 -4.52 -8.44
N ASP A 62 23.81 -5.58 -8.78
CA ASP A 62 23.24 -6.76 -9.42
C ASP A 62 22.11 -7.35 -8.57
N SER A 63 20.91 -7.41 -9.16
CA SER A 63 19.69 -7.83 -8.51
C SER A 63 18.73 -8.48 -9.51
N ASN A 64 17.68 -9.15 -8.99
CA ASN A 64 16.61 -9.68 -9.85
C ASN A 64 16.07 -8.59 -10.77
N TRP A 65 15.70 -7.41 -10.25
CA TRP A 65 15.12 -6.33 -11.03
C TRP A 65 16.05 -5.72 -12.06
N GLU A 66 17.34 -5.51 -11.74
CA GLU A 66 18.31 -5.05 -12.72
C GLU A 66 18.42 -6.04 -13.90
N ARG A 67 18.43 -7.35 -13.60
CA ARG A 67 18.46 -8.40 -14.62
C ARG A 67 17.12 -8.49 -15.40
N TYR A 68 15.96 -8.30 -14.76
CA TYR A 68 14.67 -8.26 -15.46
C TYR A 68 14.63 -7.09 -16.44
N ILE A 69 15.10 -5.90 -16.05
CA ILE A 69 15.18 -4.74 -16.94
C ILE A 69 16.11 -5.00 -18.14
N GLN A 70 17.24 -5.66 -17.90
CA GLN A 70 18.18 -6.03 -18.98
C GLN A 70 17.55 -7.00 -19.97
N ASN A 71 16.72 -7.93 -19.51
CA ASN A 71 16.07 -8.94 -20.33
C ASN A 71 14.79 -8.43 -21.03
N ASN A 72 14.27 -7.26 -20.67
CA ASN A 72 13.08 -6.67 -21.28
C ASN A 72 13.45 -5.40 -22.07
N PRO A 73 13.71 -5.52 -23.37
CA PRO A 73 14.18 -4.39 -24.19
C PRO A 73 13.19 -3.24 -24.34
N ASP A 74 11.89 -3.52 -24.14
CA ASP A 74 10.81 -2.53 -24.22
C ASP A 74 10.66 -1.68 -22.96
N TRP A 75 11.35 -2.04 -21.88
CA TRP A 75 11.34 -1.29 -20.64
C TRP A 75 12.34 -0.12 -20.69
N ASP A 76 12.02 0.95 -19.99
CA ASP A 76 12.97 2.04 -19.79
C ASP A 76 14.21 1.52 -19.05
N ARG A 77 15.40 1.93 -19.49
CA ARG A 77 16.65 1.56 -18.79
C ARG A 77 16.69 2.26 -17.43
N TYR A 78 17.02 1.53 -16.39
CA TYR A 78 17.05 2.03 -15.02
C TYR A 78 18.01 3.22 -14.84
N ARG A 79 19.21 3.18 -15.45
CA ARG A 79 20.23 4.22 -15.31
C ARG A 79 20.55 4.48 -13.83
N ASN A 80 20.48 5.76 -13.40
CA ASN A 80 20.63 6.20 -12.02
C ASN A 80 19.31 6.53 -11.33
N SER A 81 18.21 6.07 -11.88
CA SER A 81 16.90 6.47 -11.40
C SER A 81 16.83 7.98 -11.17
N ILE A 82 16.49 8.43 -9.97
CA ILE A 82 16.46 9.84 -9.59
C ILE A 82 17.66 10.22 -8.70
N ASP A 83 18.64 9.33 -8.57
CA ASP A 83 19.89 9.55 -7.81
C ASP A 83 19.64 9.93 -6.34
N PHE A 84 18.66 9.30 -5.69
CA PHE A 84 18.39 9.51 -4.27
C PHE A 84 19.65 9.22 -3.42
N ARG A 85 20.47 8.26 -3.84
CA ARG A 85 21.70 7.91 -3.13
C ARG A 85 22.62 9.10 -2.87
N SER A 86 22.72 10.03 -3.82
CA SER A 86 23.54 11.25 -3.67
C SER A 86 22.73 12.43 -3.17
N ARG A 87 21.40 12.39 -3.31
CA ARG A 87 20.50 13.54 -3.08
C ARG A 87 19.60 13.41 -1.85
N TYR A 88 19.71 12.30 -1.11
CA TYR A 88 18.84 12.05 0.06
C TYR A 88 18.79 13.20 1.06
N PRO A 89 19.86 13.97 1.32
CA PRO A 89 19.75 15.08 2.27
C PRO A 89 18.75 16.16 1.80
N ASN A 90 18.78 16.44 0.49
CA ASN A 90 17.83 17.40 -0.10
C ASN A 90 16.42 16.85 -0.15
N ASP A 91 16.24 15.59 -0.54
CA ASP A 91 14.94 14.96 -0.66
C ASP A 91 14.27 14.81 0.73
N ILE A 92 15.05 14.44 1.76
CA ILE A 92 14.56 14.40 3.15
C ILE A 92 14.20 15.81 3.66
N ALA A 93 14.97 16.83 3.31
CA ALA A 93 14.65 18.23 3.65
C ALA A 93 13.36 18.70 2.94
N LEU A 94 13.09 18.27 1.70
CA LEU A 94 11.82 18.54 1.03
C LEU A 94 10.64 17.91 1.78
N ALA A 95 10.77 16.67 2.26
CA ALA A 95 9.77 16.01 3.08
C ALA A 95 9.53 16.76 4.40
N ALA A 96 10.59 17.12 5.13
CA ALA A 96 10.50 17.91 6.34
C ALA A 96 9.78 19.25 6.11
N GLY A 97 10.04 19.90 4.96
CA GLY A 97 9.37 21.12 4.53
C GLY A 97 7.86 20.98 4.29
N LEU A 98 7.34 19.76 4.16
CA LEU A 98 5.90 19.47 4.12
C LEU A 98 5.28 19.43 5.53
N GLY A 99 6.10 19.31 6.59
CA GLY A 99 5.67 19.16 7.97
C GLY A 99 5.32 17.73 8.38
N VAL A 100 5.60 16.73 7.51
CA VAL A 100 5.32 15.31 7.78
C VAL A 100 6.19 14.79 8.93
N LYS A 101 5.72 13.70 9.55
CA LYS A 101 6.35 13.06 10.71
C LYS A 101 6.93 11.70 10.42
N VAL A 102 6.67 11.14 9.24
CA VAL A 102 7.14 9.82 8.83
C VAL A 102 7.78 9.90 7.45
N PHE A 103 8.93 9.26 7.32
CA PHE A 103 9.59 9.04 6.04
C PHE A 103 9.78 7.53 5.83
N ARG A 104 9.08 6.96 4.85
CA ARG A 104 9.24 5.55 4.51
C ARG A 104 10.25 5.37 3.40
N ILE A 105 11.18 4.41 3.60
CA ILE A 105 12.19 4.02 2.60
C ILE A 105 12.47 2.52 2.68
N GLY A 106 12.78 1.89 1.55
CA GLY A 106 13.26 0.51 1.49
C GLY A 106 14.75 0.39 1.82
N ILE A 107 15.13 -0.74 2.40
CA ILE A 107 16.53 -1.13 2.63
C ILE A 107 16.89 -2.21 1.60
N GLU A 108 17.75 -1.89 0.65
CA GLU A 108 18.06 -2.78 -0.47
C GLU A 108 19.00 -3.92 -0.07
N TRP A 109 18.47 -5.15 0.00
CA TRP A 109 19.26 -6.35 0.29
C TRP A 109 20.44 -6.51 -0.67
N ALA A 110 20.21 -6.33 -1.97
CA ALA A 110 21.24 -6.43 -2.99
C ALA A 110 22.43 -5.47 -2.76
N ARG A 111 22.17 -4.29 -2.14
CA ARG A 111 23.20 -3.31 -1.79
C ARG A 111 23.98 -3.73 -0.54
N LEU A 112 23.29 -4.32 0.43
CA LEU A 112 23.91 -4.70 1.69
C LEU A 112 24.70 -6.01 1.59
N GLN A 113 24.25 -6.94 0.76
CA GLN A 113 24.84 -8.27 0.61
C GLN A 113 25.03 -8.61 -0.88
N PRO A 114 26.04 -8.01 -1.54
CA PRO A 114 26.28 -8.19 -2.97
C PRO A 114 26.73 -9.62 -3.34
N THR A 115 27.23 -10.38 -2.38
CA THR A 115 27.56 -11.80 -2.51
C THR A 115 27.06 -12.59 -1.31
N PRO A 116 26.87 -13.92 -1.40
CA PRO A 116 26.27 -14.72 -0.32
C PRO A 116 26.91 -14.57 1.07
N ASP A 117 28.23 -14.38 1.08
CA ASP A 117 29.03 -14.42 2.32
C ASP A 117 29.63 -13.05 2.70
N THR A 118 29.28 -11.99 1.97
CA THR A 118 29.91 -10.68 2.16
C THR A 118 28.89 -9.58 2.28
N TRP A 119 28.96 -8.83 3.36
CA TRP A 119 28.19 -7.60 3.56
C TRP A 119 29.03 -6.37 3.22
N ASP A 120 28.41 -5.39 2.53
CA ASP A 120 29.06 -4.13 2.19
C ASP A 120 28.79 -3.08 3.29
N GLU A 121 29.82 -2.81 4.09
CA GLU A 121 29.73 -1.79 5.13
C GLU A 121 29.52 -0.36 4.56
N ASN A 122 29.89 -0.09 3.29
CA ASN A 122 29.54 1.19 2.66
C ASN A 122 28.03 1.26 2.36
N GLY A 123 27.42 0.13 2.04
CA GLY A 123 25.96 0.02 1.90
C GLY A 123 25.26 0.33 3.22
N PHE A 124 25.73 -0.26 4.32
CA PHE A 124 25.19 0.05 5.66
C PHE A 124 25.46 1.51 6.06
N ALA A 125 26.63 2.05 5.84
CA ALA A 125 26.95 3.46 6.16
C ALA A 125 26.07 4.44 5.38
N PHE A 126 25.70 4.10 4.15
CA PHE A 126 24.73 4.90 3.40
C PHE A 126 23.37 4.92 4.10
N TYR A 127 22.80 3.78 4.50
CA TYR A 127 21.52 3.74 5.21
C TYR A 127 21.61 4.32 6.63
N ASP A 128 22.75 4.18 7.32
CA ASP A 128 22.98 4.93 8.57
C ASP A 128 22.77 6.43 8.35
N SER A 129 23.42 6.97 7.32
CA SER A 129 23.33 8.40 7.00
C SER A 129 21.90 8.83 6.60
N VAL A 130 21.19 8.00 5.82
CA VAL A 130 19.80 8.27 5.43
C VAL A 130 18.89 8.31 6.66
N ILE A 131 18.98 7.28 7.52
CA ILE A 131 18.12 7.15 8.71
C ILE A 131 18.44 8.27 9.71
N ASP A 132 19.72 8.56 9.95
CA ASP A 132 20.12 9.64 10.85
C ASP A 132 19.64 11.00 10.30
N THR A 133 19.71 11.24 8.99
CA THR A 133 19.17 12.46 8.37
C THR A 133 17.64 12.56 8.53
N ILE A 134 16.90 11.46 8.43
CA ILE A 134 15.45 11.44 8.69
C ILE A 134 15.17 11.88 10.14
N LEU A 135 15.89 11.30 11.11
CA LEU A 135 15.75 11.63 12.53
C LEU A 135 16.13 13.08 12.85
N GLU A 136 17.24 13.57 12.28
CA GLU A 136 17.71 14.96 12.44
C GLU A 136 16.70 15.98 11.90
N ASN A 137 15.90 15.60 10.89
CA ASN A 137 14.81 16.41 10.37
C ASN A 137 13.48 16.22 11.14
N GLY A 138 13.50 15.56 12.30
CA GLY A 138 12.35 15.41 13.20
C GLY A 138 11.28 14.45 12.68
N MET A 139 11.64 13.53 11.79
CA MET A 139 10.77 12.50 11.26
C MET A 139 11.14 11.13 11.82
N GLN A 140 10.15 10.23 11.91
CA GLN A 140 10.34 8.82 12.25
C GLN A 140 10.60 8.02 10.97
N PRO A 141 11.66 7.21 10.91
CA PRO A 141 11.86 6.30 9.80
C PRO A 141 10.82 5.19 9.83
N MET A 142 10.23 4.87 8.65
CA MET A 142 9.49 3.65 8.41
C MET A 142 10.31 2.84 7.41
N LEU A 143 10.87 1.70 7.86
CA LEU A 143 11.80 0.91 7.08
C LEU A 143 11.10 -0.30 6.48
N THR A 144 11.16 -0.41 5.15
CA THR A 144 10.71 -1.58 4.41
C THR A 144 11.89 -2.51 4.20
N LEU A 145 11.78 -3.74 4.72
CA LEU A 145 12.86 -4.74 4.63
C LEU A 145 12.96 -5.35 3.22
N ASP A 146 11.82 -5.60 2.59
CA ASP A 146 11.76 -6.14 1.23
C ASP A 146 10.75 -5.37 0.39
N HIS A 147 11.22 -4.75 -0.68
CA HIS A 147 10.40 -4.07 -1.67
C HIS A 147 10.69 -4.68 -3.05
N TRP A 148 10.52 -6.04 -3.16
CA TRP A 148 10.56 -6.85 -4.38
C TRP A 148 11.95 -7.07 -4.97
N VAL A 149 12.99 -6.62 -4.27
CA VAL A 149 14.36 -6.64 -4.81
C VAL A 149 15.28 -7.48 -3.95
N TYR A 150 15.92 -8.47 -4.58
CA TYR A 150 16.89 -9.32 -3.95
C TYR A 150 18.17 -9.47 -4.82
N PRO A 151 19.32 -9.87 -4.23
CA PRO A 151 20.58 -9.92 -4.95
C PRO A 151 20.56 -10.88 -6.14
N GLY A 152 21.33 -10.57 -7.18
CA GLY A 152 21.49 -11.43 -8.35
C GLY A 152 21.98 -12.85 -8.02
N TRP A 153 22.83 -13.01 -7.00
CA TRP A 153 23.24 -14.34 -6.53
C TRP A 153 22.09 -15.18 -5.96
N ALA A 154 21.10 -14.57 -5.33
CA ALA A 154 19.89 -15.28 -4.87
C ALA A 154 19.01 -15.70 -6.07
N LEU A 155 18.91 -14.84 -7.11
CA LEU A 155 18.26 -15.21 -8.37
C LEU A 155 18.98 -16.40 -9.04
N ASP A 156 20.31 -16.42 -9.07
CA ASP A 156 21.10 -17.52 -9.62
C ASP A 156 20.84 -18.86 -8.90
N ARG A 157 20.43 -18.80 -7.65
CA ARG A 157 20.00 -19.97 -6.86
C ARG A 157 18.55 -20.37 -7.09
N GLY A 158 17.78 -19.61 -7.89
CA GLY A 158 16.37 -19.85 -8.21
C GLY A 158 15.38 -18.89 -7.54
N GLY A 159 15.85 -17.85 -6.83
CA GLY A 159 15.01 -16.89 -6.15
C GLY A 159 14.05 -17.56 -5.18
N TRP A 160 12.79 -17.18 -5.18
CA TRP A 160 11.73 -17.76 -4.33
C TRP A 160 11.30 -19.19 -4.73
N ASN A 161 11.87 -19.79 -5.77
CA ASN A 161 11.76 -21.21 -6.02
C ASN A 161 12.81 -22.05 -5.26
N ASN A 162 13.80 -21.40 -4.64
CA ASN A 162 14.86 -22.07 -3.89
C ASN A 162 14.40 -22.31 -2.44
N PRO A 163 14.36 -23.54 -1.94
CA PRO A 163 13.97 -23.84 -0.55
C PRO A 163 14.83 -23.14 0.53
N GLY A 164 16.01 -22.65 0.16
CA GLY A 164 16.88 -21.87 1.06
C GLY A 164 16.60 -20.37 1.10
N MET A 165 15.68 -19.87 0.27
CA MET A 165 15.46 -18.42 0.10
C MET A 165 15.02 -17.73 1.39
N VAL A 166 14.12 -18.34 2.15
CA VAL A 166 13.65 -17.80 3.44
C VAL A 166 14.82 -17.63 4.40
N GLN A 167 15.73 -18.62 4.47
CA GLN A 167 16.88 -18.54 5.38
C GLN A 167 17.91 -17.51 4.92
N ASP A 168 18.16 -17.40 3.62
CA ASP A 168 19.04 -16.37 3.05
C ASP A 168 18.48 -14.98 3.33
N TRP A 169 17.18 -14.77 3.11
CA TRP A 169 16.46 -13.54 3.39
C TRP A 169 16.52 -13.17 4.89
N LEU A 170 16.17 -14.10 5.78
CA LEU A 170 16.18 -13.88 7.23
C LEU A 170 17.58 -13.54 7.74
N THR A 171 18.62 -14.15 7.19
CA THR A 171 20.01 -13.89 7.59
C THR A 171 20.38 -12.43 7.35
N ASN A 172 20.01 -11.87 6.20
CA ASN A 172 20.23 -10.44 5.92
C ASN A 172 19.30 -9.54 6.76
N MET A 173 18.00 -9.86 6.82
CA MET A 173 17.03 -8.96 7.47
C MET A 173 17.23 -8.89 8.99
N ARG A 174 17.66 -9.96 9.63
CA ARG A 174 18.08 -9.92 11.05
C ARG A 174 19.26 -8.98 11.27
N LYS A 175 20.24 -8.98 10.38
CA LYS A 175 21.37 -8.04 10.44
C LYS A 175 20.92 -6.57 10.27
N VAL A 176 19.95 -6.32 9.38
CA VAL A 176 19.32 -5.01 9.21
C VAL A 176 18.59 -4.58 10.48
N VAL A 177 17.80 -5.47 11.07
CA VAL A 177 17.07 -5.21 12.33
C VAL A 177 18.05 -4.92 13.46
N ASP A 178 19.09 -5.72 13.65
CA ASP A 178 20.12 -5.51 14.68
C ASP A 178 20.77 -4.12 14.57
N ARG A 179 21.03 -3.67 13.35
CA ARG A 179 21.68 -2.37 13.12
C ARG A 179 20.75 -1.18 13.38
N TYR A 180 19.47 -1.32 13.03
CA TYR A 180 18.56 -0.14 12.99
C TYR A 180 17.51 -0.12 14.11
N ALA A 181 17.28 -1.19 14.84
CA ALA A 181 16.26 -1.24 15.89
C ALA A 181 16.44 -0.17 16.97
N SER A 182 17.68 0.21 17.31
CA SER A 182 17.98 1.27 18.29
C SER A 182 17.52 2.68 17.86
N ARG A 183 17.25 2.87 16.56
CA ARG A 183 16.70 4.11 15.99
C ARG A 183 15.17 4.14 16.03
N ASN A 184 14.57 3.11 16.61
CA ASN A 184 13.14 2.97 16.84
C ASN A 184 12.27 3.17 15.57
N PRO A 185 12.58 2.52 14.44
CA PRO A 185 11.77 2.65 13.23
C PRO A 185 10.42 1.91 13.37
N VAL A 186 9.47 2.31 12.51
CA VAL A 186 8.32 1.47 12.16
C VAL A 186 8.77 0.51 11.07
N TRP A 187 8.34 -0.75 11.11
CA TRP A 187 8.80 -1.77 10.19
C TRP A 187 7.70 -2.21 9.22
N VAL A 188 8.07 -2.28 7.95
CA VAL A 188 7.32 -2.98 6.91
C VAL A 188 8.19 -4.16 6.47
N THR A 189 7.72 -5.38 6.67
CA THR A 189 8.54 -6.58 6.40
C THR A 189 8.67 -6.85 4.92
N VAL A 190 7.53 -6.99 4.23
CA VAL A 190 7.45 -7.17 2.78
C VAL A 190 6.39 -6.23 2.23
N ASN A 191 6.74 -5.47 1.21
CA ASN A 191 5.81 -4.60 0.50
C ASN A 191 4.90 -5.41 -0.42
N GLU A 192 3.58 -5.23 -0.31
CA GLU A 192 2.57 -5.80 -1.20
C GLU A 192 2.90 -7.24 -1.67
N PRO A 193 2.97 -8.22 -0.75
CA PRO A 193 3.48 -9.56 -1.07
C PRO A 193 2.79 -10.24 -2.26
N VAL A 194 1.47 -10.06 -2.43
CA VAL A 194 0.74 -10.71 -3.53
C VAL A 194 1.10 -10.09 -4.87
N ALA A 195 1.27 -8.76 -4.94
CA ALA A 195 1.76 -8.10 -6.15
C ALA A 195 3.21 -8.54 -6.47
N TYR A 196 4.06 -8.68 -5.44
CA TYR A 196 5.41 -9.23 -5.58
C TYR A 196 5.39 -10.64 -6.18
N ILE A 197 4.58 -11.55 -5.63
CA ILE A 197 4.42 -12.91 -6.15
C ILE A 197 4.02 -12.89 -7.64
N MET A 198 3.07 -12.04 -8.01
CA MET A 198 2.63 -11.92 -9.40
C MET A 198 3.76 -11.47 -10.35
N HIS A 199 4.67 -10.61 -9.87
CA HIS A 199 5.86 -10.23 -10.64
C HIS A 199 6.85 -11.38 -10.78
N GLU A 200 7.14 -12.10 -9.71
CA GLU A 200 8.07 -13.24 -9.73
C GLU A 200 7.54 -14.40 -10.59
N VAL A 201 6.24 -14.67 -10.58
CA VAL A 201 5.61 -15.64 -11.50
C VAL A 201 5.88 -15.29 -12.96
N ARG A 202 5.86 -14.00 -13.31
CA ARG A 202 6.05 -13.57 -14.71
C ARG A 202 7.53 -13.51 -15.11
N GLN A 203 8.40 -13.09 -14.20
CA GLN A 203 9.79 -12.79 -14.52
C GLN A 203 10.74 -13.96 -14.26
N ASN A 204 10.37 -14.87 -13.36
CA ASN A 204 11.22 -15.97 -12.90
C ASN A 204 10.47 -17.31 -12.80
N ASP A 205 9.33 -17.46 -13.46
CA ASP A 205 8.52 -18.69 -13.42
C ASP A 205 8.29 -19.24 -12.00
N THR A 206 8.13 -18.32 -11.03
CA THR A 206 7.98 -18.66 -9.62
C THR A 206 6.64 -19.36 -9.36
N VAL A 207 6.65 -20.39 -8.50
CA VAL A 207 5.43 -21.09 -8.10
C VAL A 207 4.69 -20.25 -7.06
N ALA A 208 3.54 -19.67 -7.42
CA ALA A 208 2.82 -18.69 -6.61
C ALA A 208 2.48 -19.17 -5.19
N ASP A 209 1.88 -20.37 -5.06
CA ASP A 209 1.50 -20.89 -3.74
C ASP A 209 2.71 -21.17 -2.86
N HIS A 210 3.81 -21.64 -3.46
CA HIS A 210 5.06 -21.86 -2.73
C HIS A 210 5.64 -20.54 -2.20
N MET A 211 5.76 -19.54 -3.07
CA MET A 211 6.24 -18.22 -2.66
C MET A 211 5.33 -17.55 -1.60
N LEU A 212 4.02 -17.76 -1.70
CA LEU A 212 3.07 -17.24 -0.70
C LEU A 212 3.35 -17.83 0.69
N ASP A 213 3.60 -19.14 0.78
CA ASP A 213 3.92 -19.81 2.05
C ASP A 213 5.28 -19.35 2.57
N GLU A 214 6.30 -19.21 1.72
CA GLU A 214 7.65 -18.76 2.10
C GLU A 214 7.67 -17.30 2.56
N VAL A 215 7.00 -16.39 1.85
CA VAL A 215 6.90 -14.98 2.24
C VAL A 215 6.14 -14.83 3.57
N ALA A 216 5.07 -15.59 3.77
CA ALA A 216 4.36 -15.62 5.04
C ALA A 216 5.24 -16.15 6.18
N GLN A 217 6.03 -17.19 5.94
CA GLN A 217 7.01 -17.71 6.90
C GLN A 217 8.06 -16.64 7.23
N ALA A 218 8.66 -16.02 6.22
CA ALA A 218 9.68 -14.98 6.38
C ALA A 218 9.13 -13.80 7.20
N HIS A 219 7.92 -13.33 6.89
CA HIS A 219 7.23 -12.30 7.68
C HIS A 219 7.07 -12.73 9.15
N ASN A 220 6.51 -13.90 9.39
CA ASN A 220 6.23 -14.37 10.74
C ASN A 220 7.49 -14.52 11.59
N GLU A 221 8.58 -15.01 11.02
CA GLU A 221 9.84 -15.17 11.74
C GLU A 221 10.56 -13.85 11.99
N ILE A 222 10.55 -12.93 11.03
CA ILE A 222 11.17 -11.62 11.25
C ILE A 222 10.34 -10.74 12.18
N TYR A 223 9.01 -10.87 12.19
CA TYR A 223 8.14 -10.20 13.15
C TYR A 223 8.54 -10.57 14.59
N ASP A 224 8.66 -11.87 14.89
CA ASP A 224 9.08 -12.33 16.20
C ASP A 224 10.48 -11.81 16.57
N TYR A 225 11.39 -11.81 15.61
CA TYR A 225 12.76 -11.31 15.81
C TYR A 225 12.79 -9.81 16.10
N ILE A 226 12.04 -9.01 15.35
CA ILE A 226 11.94 -7.56 15.58
C ILE A 226 11.45 -7.30 17.00
N HIS A 227 10.41 -7.99 17.47
CA HIS A 227 9.88 -7.82 18.82
C HIS A 227 10.82 -8.29 19.94
N GLN A 228 11.74 -9.20 19.63
CA GLN A 228 12.82 -9.60 20.58
C GLN A 228 13.86 -8.49 20.71
N VAL A 229 14.22 -7.82 19.61
CA VAL A 229 15.29 -6.81 19.55
C VAL A 229 14.77 -5.42 19.90
N GLN A 230 13.60 -5.03 19.39
CA GLN A 230 12.97 -3.73 19.61
C GLN A 230 11.66 -3.89 20.39
N ARG A 231 11.72 -3.69 21.69
CA ARG A 231 10.52 -3.75 22.53
C ARG A 231 9.53 -2.64 22.17
N GLY A 232 8.29 -3.02 21.87
CA GLY A 232 7.25 -2.09 21.45
C GLY A 232 7.35 -1.63 20.00
N ALA A 233 8.05 -2.42 19.17
CA ALA A 233 8.07 -2.20 17.72
C ALA A 233 6.65 -2.15 17.12
N LEU A 234 6.49 -1.38 16.06
CA LEU A 234 5.31 -1.43 15.21
C LEU A 234 5.71 -2.09 13.89
N VAL A 235 5.10 -3.24 13.61
CA VAL A 235 5.46 -4.11 12.48
C VAL A 235 4.22 -4.42 11.64
N THR A 236 4.33 -4.32 10.34
CA THR A 236 3.32 -4.72 9.35
C THR A 236 3.97 -5.38 8.12
N SER A 237 3.13 -5.98 7.30
CA SER A 237 3.35 -6.17 5.87
C SER A 237 2.15 -5.52 5.19
N ASN A 238 2.38 -4.48 4.40
CA ASN A 238 1.32 -3.73 3.74
C ASN A 238 0.77 -4.50 2.53
N VAL A 239 -0.47 -4.27 2.20
CA VAL A 239 -1.15 -4.93 1.09
C VAL A 239 -1.75 -3.92 0.12
N GLY A 240 -1.54 -4.13 -1.18
CA GLY A 240 -2.23 -3.42 -2.23
C GLY A 240 -3.69 -3.87 -2.28
N TYR A 241 -4.61 -2.99 -1.88
CA TYR A 241 -6.03 -3.30 -1.85
C TYR A 241 -6.59 -3.50 -3.25
N VAL A 242 -7.25 -4.63 -3.48
CA VAL A 242 -7.83 -4.99 -4.78
C VAL A 242 -9.34 -4.85 -4.74
N ALA A 243 -9.84 -3.72 -5.21
CA ALA A 243 -11.29 -3.46 -5.29
C ALA A 243 -12.02 -4.58 -6.03
N GLY A 244 -13.09 -5.11 -5.41
CA GLY A 244 -13.91 -6.19 -5.96
C GLY A 244 -13.31 -7.60 -5.88
N ALA A 245 -12.08 -7.77 -5.35
CA ALA A 245 -11.43 -9.08 -5.26
C ALA A 245 -10.55 -9.27 -4.02
N GLU A 246 -10.62 -8.38 -3.03
CA GLU A 246 -9.72 -8.34 -1.89
C GLU A 246 -9.61 -9.66 -1.13
N ASN A 247 -10.74 -10.27 -0.78
CA ASN A 247 -10.76 -11.55 -0.08
C ASN A 247 -10.13 -12.69 -0.89
N LYS A 248 -10.24 -12.64 -2.21
CA LYS A 248 -9.65 -13.66 -3.09
C LYS A 248 -8.15 -13.45 -3.26
N VAL A 249 -7.71 -12.19 -3.35
CA VAL A 249 -6.33 -11.84 -3.68
C VAL A 249 -5.47 -11.81 -2.43
N ASN A 250 -5.80 -10.96 -1.46
CA ASN A 250 -5.01 -10.81 -0.23
C ASN A 250 -5.49 -11.70 0.92
N GLY A 251 -6.71 -12.27 0.85
CA GLY A 251 -7.27 -13.14 1.89
C GLY A 251 -6.34 -14.27 2.32
N PRO A 252 -5.81 -15.09 1.39
CA PRO A 252 -4.89 -16.19 1.71
C PRO A 252 -3.61 -15.76 2.44
N LEU A 253 -3.06 -14.60 2.09
CA LEU A 253 -1.94 -14.00 2.81
C LEU A 253 -2.34 -13.58 4.22
N MET A 254 -3.44 -12.84 4.35
CA MET A 254 -3.89 -12.30 5.64
C MET A 254 -4.29 -13.40 6.64
N GLU A 255 -4.73 -14.55 6.16
CA GLU A 255 -4.94 -15.75 7.00
C GLU A 255 -3.64 -16.27 7.61
N ARG A 256 -2.51 -16.16 6.90
CA ARG A 256 -1.20 -16.64 7.34
C ARG A 256 -0.47 -15.67 8.26
N ILE A 257 -0.62 -14.37 8.04
CA ILE A 257 0.16 -13.34 8.75
C ILE A 257 -0.66 -12.45 9.70
N GLY A 258 -2.00 -12.44 9.61
CA GLY A 258 -2.85 -11.50 10.34
C GLY A 258 -2.71 -11.51 11.86
N GLY A 259 -2.22 -12.63 12.43
CA GLY A 259 -1.88 -12.74 13.86
C GLY A 259 -0.60 -12.00 14.24
N LYS A 260 0.26 -11.66 13.27
CA LYS A 260 1.57 -11.02 13.45
C LYS A 260 1.66 -9.68 12.73
N LEU A 261 0.67 -8.84 12.92
CA LEU A 261 0.61 -7.46 12.45
C LEU A 261 0.26 -6.57 13.65
N ASP A 262 1.05 -5.56 13.95
CA ASP A 262 0.71 -4.60 15.02
C ASP A 262 -0.29 -3.57 14.51
N PHE A 263 -0.26 -3.28 13.24
CA PHE A 263 -1.24 -2.47 12.51
C PHE A 263 -1.44 -3.05 11.11
N ILE A 264 -2.56 -2.73 10.50
CA ILE A 264 -2.82 -3.11 9.10
C ILE A 264 -2.30 -2.00 8.20
N GLY A 265 -1.30 -2.32 7.38
CA GLY A 265 -0.79 -1.44 6.33
C GLY A 265 -1.61 -1.64 5.05
N VAL A 266 -2.19 -0.55 4.54
CA VAL A 266 -3.04 -0.58 3.34
C VAL A 266 -2.46 0.36 2.29
N ASP A 267 -2.35 -0.14 1.06
CA ASP A 267 -2.04 0.66 -0.12
C ASP A 267 -3.27 0.71 -1.00
N TYR A 268 -3.68 1.91 -1.39
CA TYR A 268 -4.85 2.10 -2.22
C TYR A 268 -4.59 3.14 -3.31
N TYR A 269 -4.83 2.75 -4.56
CA TYR A 269 -4.60 3.63 -5.72
C TYR A 269 -5.80 3.76 -6.64
N PHE A 270 -6.43 2.63 -7.01
CA PHE A 270 -7.40 2.58 -8.08
C PHE A 270 -8.70 1.93 -7.63
N GLY A 271 -9.81 2.48 -8.14
CA GLY A 271 -11.11 1.84 -8.02
C GLY A 271 -11.29 0.71 -9.04
N TYR A 272 -12.42 0.06 -8.95
CA TYR A 272 -12.86 -0.96 -9.90
C TYR A 272 -13.81 -0.33 -10.94
N GLU A 273 -13.65 -0.68 -12.20
CA GLU A 273 -14.65 -0.44 -13.23
C GLU A 273 -15.17 -1.78 -13.77
N PRO A 274 -16.48 -1.92 -14.01
CA PRO A 274 -17.03 -3.13 -14.61
C PRO A 274 -16.39 -3.42 -15.97
N PRO A 275 -16.30 -4.69 -16.41
CA PRO A 275 -15.61 -5.08 -17.63
C PRO A 275 -16.07 -4.41 -18.93
N SER A 276 -17.27 -3.83 -18.96
CA SER A 276 -17.81 -3.14 -20.14
C SER A 276 -17.06 -1.84 -20.50
N ASN A 277 -16.30 -1.28 -19.55
CA ASN A 277 -15.55 -0.04 -19.73
C ASN A 277 -14.09 -0.16 -19.29
N SER A 278 -13.64 -1.36 -18.94
CA SER A 278 -12.31 -1.54 -18.36
C SER A 278 -11.24 -1.73 -19.42
N VAL A 279 -10.16 -1.00 -19.28
CA VAL A 279 -8.87 -1.28 -19.93
C VAL A 279 -8.17 -2.48 -19.27
N SER A 280 -8.86 -3.23 -18.39
CA SER A 280 -8.32 -4.42 -17.74
C SER A 280 -8.12 -5.53 -18.77
N GLN A 281 -6.86 -5.92 -18.93
CA GLN A 281 -6.53 -7.09 -19.72
C GLN A 281 -7.22 -8.32 -19.13
N PRO A 282 -7.81 -9.18 -19.98
CA PRO A 282 -8.56 -10.37 -19.53
C PRO A 282 -7.73 -11.41 -18.77
N ASP A 283 -6.42 -11.23 -18.72
CA ASP A 283 -5.44 -12.17 -18.16
C ASP A 283 -5.03 -11.86 -16.71
N GLY A 284 -5.69 -10.87 -16.07
CA GLY A 284 -5.30 -10.45 -14.69
C GLY A 284 -3.92 -9.82 -14.64
N SER A 285 -3.34 -9.42 -15.79
CA SER A 285 -2.10 -8.68 -15.81
C SER A 285 -2.30 -7.36 -15.08
N ALA A 286 -1.39 -7.03 -14.18
CA ALA A 286 -1.28 -5.66 -13.69
C ALA A 286 -1.30 -4.74 -14.92
N ALA A 287 -2.03 -3.65 -14.84
CA ALA A 287 -2.08 -2.69 -15.92
C ALA A 287 -0.65 -2.46 -16.43
N THR A 288 -0.48 -2.55 -17.73
CA THR A 288 0.81 -2.20 -18.31
C THR A 288 1.14 -0.79 -17.83
N PRO A 289 2.40 -0.46 -17.54
CA PRO A 289 2.78 0.88 -17.08
C PRO A 289 2.21 2.01 -17.96
N LYS A 290 1.94 1.72 -19.23
CA LYS A 290 1.33 2.65 -20.20
C LYS A 290 -0.12 3.03 -19.91
N GLY A 291 -0.86 2.24 -19.15
CA GLY A 291 -2.26 2.51 -18.82
C GLY A 291 -2.51 2.98 -17.38
N MET A 292 -1.48 3.02 -16.55
CA MET A 292 -1.64 3.29 -15.11
C MET A 292 -2.29 4.65 -14.82
N TRP A 293 -1.98 5.69 -15.59
CA TRP A 293 -2.59 7.02 -15.46
C TRP A 293 -4.00 7.11 -16.06
N GLU A 294 -4.45 6.10 -16.80
CA GLU A 294 -5.80 5.99 -17.35
C GLU A 294 -6.74 5.21 -16.46
N LEU A 295 -6.19 4.52 -15.45
CA LEU A 295 -7.00 3.76 -14.51
C LEU A 295 -7.95 4.67 -13.72
N PRO A 296 -9.12 4.14 -13.35
CA PRO A 296 -10.10 4.92 -12.61
C PRO A 296 -9.57 5.30 -11.23
N VAL A 297 -9.50 6.59 -10.97
CA VAL A 297 -9.17 7.14 -9.65
C VAL A 297 -10.47 7.36 -8.89
N ARG A 298 -10.62 6.64 -7.78
CA ARG A 298 -11.82 6.65 -6.92
C ARG A 298 -11.42 6.89 -5.47
N PRO A 299 -11.31 8.15 -5.02
CA PRO A 299 -10.83 8.45 -3.67
C PRO A 299 -11.65 7.81 -2.56
N GLU A 300 -12.98 7.66 -2.78
CA GLU A 300 -13.88 7.04 -1.81
C GLU A 300 -13.56 5.55 -1.56
N GLY A 301 -12.87 4.89 -2.46
CA GLY A 301 -12.48 3.49 -2.28
C GLY A 301 -11.55 3.26 -1.10
N ILE A 302 -10.80 4.27 -0.69
CA ILE A 302 -9.95 4.17 0.51
C ILE A 302 -10.80 3.99 1.79
N TYR A 303 -12.00 4.58 1.85
CA TYR A 303 -12.93 4.36 2.95
C TYR A 303 -13.33 2.89 3.06
N TYR A 304 -13.71 2.28 1.94
CA TYR A 304 -14.10 0.87 1.91
C TYR A 304 -12.93 -0.08 2.19
N ALA A 305 -11.73 0.23 1.70
CA ALA A 305 -10.54 -0.54 2.03
C ALA A 305 -10.26 -0.55 3.55
N LEU A 306 -10.39 0.61 4.18
CA LEU A 306 -10.24 0.74 5.63
C LEU A 306 -11.38 0.06 6.38
N GLN A 307 -12.62 0.15 5.90
CA GLN A 307 -13.77 -0.54 6.48
C GLN A 307 -13.58 -2.05 6.47
N HIS A 308 -13.21 -2.61 5.31
CA HIS A 308 -12.93 -4.04 5.16
C HIS A 308 -11.94 -4.56 6.22
N TYR A 309 -10.83 -3.85 6.39
CA TYR A 309 -9.82 -4.25 7.35
C TYR A 309 -10.18 -3.92 8.80
N SER A 310 -10.95 -2.88 9.04
CA SER A 310 -11.50 -2.59 10.38
C SER A 310 -12.46 -3.68 10.86
N GLU A 311 -13.27 -4.21 9.96
CA GLU A 311 -14.19 -5.33 10.24
C GLU A 311 -13.45 -6.65 10.40
N LYS A 312 -12.48 -6.93 9.53
CA LYS A 312 -11.68 -8.16 9.56
C LYS A 312 -10.76 -8.25 10.78
N PHE A 313 -10.23 -7.12 11.26
CA PHE A 313 -9.32 -7.03 12.41
C PHE A 313 -9.78 -5.96 13.42
N PRO A 314 -10.88 -6.22 14.16
CA PRO A 314 -11.47 -5.24 15.05
C PRO A 314 -10.46 -4.65 16.06
N GLY A 315 -10.40 -3.33 16.12
CA GLY A 315 -9.54 -2.59 17.05
C GLY A 315 -8.09 -2.43 16.63
N LYS A 316 -7.59 -3.14 15.61
CA LYS A 316 -6.23 -2.91 15.08
C LYS A 316 -6.11 -1.53 14.46
N PRO A 317 -4.98 -0.84 14.67
CA PRO A 317 -4.72 0.40 13.94
C PRO A 317 -4.63 0.16 12.43
N LEU A 318 -5.13 1.12 11.66
CA LEU A 318 -5.08 1.13 10.20
C LEU A 318 -4.16 2.26 9.75
N TRP A 319 -3.19 1.95 8.91
CA TRP A 319 -2.28 2.95 8.35
C TRP A 319 -2.28 2.84 6.83
N VAL A 320 -2.60 3.92 6.14
CA VAL A 320 -2.40 3.98 4.69
C VAL A 320 -0.90 4.16 4.44
N VAL A 321 -0.25 3.08 4.03
CA VAL A 321 1.21 3.04 3.83
C VAL A 321 1.60 3.60 2.47
N GLU A 322 0.70 3.47 1.49
CA GLU A 322 0.85 4.10 0.18
C GLU A 322 -0.50 4.56 -0.39
N ASN A 323 -0.51 5.75 -0.93
CA ASN A 323 -1.59 6.28 -1.76
C ASN A 323 -1.10 7.46 -2.59
N GLY A 324 -1.50 7.53 -3.85
CA GLY A 324 -1.12 8.60 -4.75
C GLY A 324 -1.87 8.49 -6.08
N MET A 325 -1.64 9.44 -6.96
CA MET A 325 -2.28 9.49 -8.28
C MET A 325 -1.22 9.68 -9.37
N PRO A 326 -1.10 8.73 -10.32
CA PRO A 326 -0.17 8.86 -11.42
C PRO A 326 -0.65 9.83 -12.49
N THR A 327 0.32 10.44 -13.16
CA THR A 327 0.13 11.19 -14.40
C THR A 327 1.08 10.65 -15.47
N GLU A 328 0.72 10.83 -16.75
CA GLU A 328 1.61 10.47 -17.85
C GLU A 328 2.70 11.54 -18.05
N ASP A 329 3.96 11.20 -17.79
CA ASP A 329 5.11 12.11 -17.92
C ASP A 329 4.90 13.49 -17.24
N GLY A 330 4.12 13.53 -16.15
CA GLY A 330 3.78 14.77 -15.47
C GLY A 330 2.72 15.65 -16.17
N LYS A 331 2.11 15.18 -17.26
CA LYS A 331 1.05 15.90 -17.96
C LYS A 331 -0.24 15.93 -17.14
N PRO A 332 -1.06 16.96 -17.26
CA PRO A 332 -2.40 16.96 -16.68
C PRO A 332 -3.21 15.73 -17.16
N ARG A 333 -4.02 15.15 -16.29
CA ARG A 333 -4.98 14.11 -16.69
C ARG A 333 -6.03 14.67 -17.64
N ALA A 334 -6.50 13.82 -18.57
CA ALA A 334 -7.52 14.20 -19.55
C ALA A 334 -8.86 14.59 -18.93
N ASP A 335 -9.19 14.04 -17.74
CA ASP A 335 -10.40 14.35 -16.98
C ASP A 335 -10.30 15.64 -16.14
N GLY A 336 -9.15 16.33 -16.18
CA GLY A 336 -8.89 17.56 -15.45
C GLY A 336 -8.70 17.37 -13.93
N TYR A 337 -8.77 16.15 -13.41
CA TYR A 337 -8.58 15.85 -11.99
C TYR A 337 -7.10 15.96 -11.62
N THR A 338 -6.81 16.80 -10.63
CA THR A 338 -5.43 17.11 -10.24
C THR A 338 -4.96 16.26 -9.06
N ARG A 339 -3.63 16.19 -8.81
CA ARG A 339 -3.10 15.55 -7.60
C ARG A 339 -3.55 16.25 -6.32
N SER A 340 -3.69 17.56 -6.38
CA SER A 340 -4.23 18.36 -5.28
C SER A 340 -5.69 17.98 -4.96
N ASP A 341 -6.52 17.76 -5.99
CA ASP A 341 -7.90 17.31 -5.81
C ASP A 341 -7.93 15.90 -5.22
N HIS A 342 -7.17 14.97 -5.80
CA HIS A 342 -7.07 13.60 -5.31
C HIS A 342 -6.67 13.54 -3.85
N LEU A 343 -5.65 14.28 -3.47
CA LEU A 343 -5.14 14.29 -2.09
C LEU A 343 -6.19 14.82 -1.11
N ARG A 344 -6.89 15.91 -1.46
CA ARG A 344 -7.94 16.49 -0.60
C ARG A 344 -9.14 15.55 -0.48
N ASP A 345 -9.56 14.97 -1.59
CA ASP A 345 -10.67 14.00 -1.59
C ASP A 345 -10.30 12.76 -0.76
N THR A 346 -9.09 12.23 -0.93
CA THR A 346 -8.61 11.10 -0.12
C THR A 346 -8.63 11.43 1.37
N VAL A 347 -8.11 12.59 1.76
CA VAL A 347 -8.09 13.00 3.17
C VAL A 347 -9.50 13.19 3.74
N TYR A 348 -10.45 13.70 2.94
CA TYR A 348 -11.86 13.73 3.33
C TYR A 348 -12.36 12.33 3.69
N TRP A 349 -12.07 11.32 2.89
CA TRP A 349 -12.52 9.94 3.15
C TRP A 349 -11.80 9.30 4.34
N LEU A 350 -10.54 9.66 4.62
CA LEU A 350 -9.86 9.25 5.86
C LEU A 350 -10.54 9.85 7.10
N GLN A 351 -10.90 11.14 7.05
CA GLN A 351 -11.61 11.79 8.13
C GLN A 351 -13.00 11.18 8.34
N ARG A 352 -13.68 10.82 7.25
CA ARG A 352 -14.95 10.12 7.30
C ARG A 352 -14.83 8.73 7.92
N ALA A 353 -13.84 7.94 7.49
CA ALA A 353 -13.56 6.61 8.06
C ALA A 353 -13.32 6.70 9.57
N LYS A 354 -12.53 7.68 10.00
CA LYS A 354 -12.27 7.90 11.43
C LYS A 354 -13.51 8.36 12.21
N ALA A 355 -14.34 9.22 11.63
CA ALA A 355 -15.61 9.66 12.23
C ALA A 355 -16.59 8.49 12.40
N ASP A 356 -16.59 7.53 11.48
CA ASP A 356 -17.40 6.32 11.52
C ASP A 356 -16.78 5.22 12.43
N GLY A 357 -15.71 5.54 13.18
CA GLY A 357 -15.14 4.69 14.23
C GLY A 357 -13.97 3.82 13.82
N MET A 358 -13.47 3.89 12.60
CA MET A 358 -12.30 3.15 12.16
C MET A 358 -11.03 3.73 12.81
N ASN A 359 -10.14 2.86 13.29
CA ASN A 359 -8.92 3.29 13.99
C ASN A 359 -7.79 3.69 13.02
N VAL A 360 -8.04 4.71 12.20
CA VAL A 360 -7.06 5.23 11.23
C VAL A 360 -6.02 6.08 11.97
N VAL A 361 -4.74 5.69 11.89
CA VAL A 361 -3.66 6.30 12.67
C VAL A 361 -2.62 7.01 11.83
N GLY A 362 -2.55 6.77 10.51
CA GLY A 362 -1.52 7.40 9.66
C GLY A 362 -1.81 7.30 8.18
N TYR A 363 -1.08 8.11 7.43
CA TYR A 363 -1.15 8.20 5.97
C TYR A 363 0.20 8.61 5.40
N ASN A 364 0.73 7.85 4.46
CA ASN A 364 1.90 8.21 3.67
C ASN A 364 1.50 8.44 2.21
N TYR A 365 1.93 9.53 1.63
CA TYR A 365 1.76 9.79 0.22
C TYR A 365 2.82 9.03 -0.61
N TRP A 366 2.39 8.29 -1.61
CA TRP A 366 3.27 7.72 -2.62
C TRP A 366 3.26 8.61 -3.85
N SER A 367 4.35 9.25 -4.18
CA SER A 367 5.69 9.22 -3.57
C SER A 367 6.20 10.63 -3.36
N LEU A 368 7.26 10.79 -2.59
CA LEU A 368 7.87 12.12 -2.39
C LEU A 368 8.31 12.72 -3.73
N THR A 369 9.04 11.93 -4.52
CA THR A 369 9.53 12.28 -5.86
C THR A 369 9.06 11.25 -6.87
N ASP A 370 8.99 11.63 -8.16
CA ASP A 370 8.89 10.62 -9.20
C ASP A 370 10.06 9.64 -9.08
N ASN A 371 9.88 8.43 -9.58
CA ASN A 371 10.86 7.36 -9.45
C ASN A 371 10.76 6.38 -10.64
N TYR A 372 11.46 5.26 -10.61
CA TYR A 372 11.34 4.19 -11.59
C TYR A 372 10.15 3.28 -11.25
N GLU A 373 9.02 3.47 -11.94
CA GLU A 373 7.81 2.68 -11.70
C GLU A 373 7.86 1.33 -12.44
N TRP A 374 8.68 0.42 -11.90
CA TRP A 374 8.82 -1.01 -12.22
C TRP A 374 9.08 -1.41 -13.68
N SER A 375 9.10 -0.51 -14.60
CA SER A 375 9.50 -0.73 -15.98
C SER A 375 9.63 0.57 -16.75
N SER A 376 9.24 1.69 -16.16
CA SER A 376 9.15 2.97 -16.85
C SER A 376 9.26 4.17 -15.92
N TYR A 377 9.71 5.29 -16.48
CA TYR A 377 9.63 6.62 -15.86
C TYR A 377 8.40 7.41 -16.30
N THR A 378 7.53 6.80 -17.11
CA THR A 378 6.34 7.49 -17.64
C THR A 378 5.25 7.71 -16.59
N PRO A 379 4.90 6.73 -15.73
CA PRO A 379 4.03 6.99 -14.59
C PRO A 379 4.74 7.87 -13.56
N ARG A 380 4.13 9.02 -13.23
CA ARG A 380 4.68 9.96 -12.26
C ARG A 380 3.72 10.19 -11.12
N PHE A 381 4.13 9.79 -9.92
CA PHE A 381 3.35 9.93 -8.68
C PHE A 381 3.84 11.06 -7.78
N GLY A 382 5.05 11.54 -7.98
CA GLY A 382 5.76 12.42 -7.07
C GLY A 382 5.02 13.68 -6.65
N LEU A 383 5.12 14.06 -5.36
CA LEU A 383 4.84 15.42 -4.93
C LEU A 383 5.78 16.41 -5.62
N PHE A 384 7.03 15.99 -5.79
CA PHE A 384 8.02 16.69 -6.59
C PHE A 384 8.30 15.89 -7.85
N THR A 385 7.96 16.47 -9.01
CA THR A 385 8.24 15.79 -10.29
C THR A 385 9.71 15.85 -10.65
N VAL A 386 10.22 14.75 -11.23
CA VAL A 386 11.61 14.61 -11.69
C VAL A 386 11.62 14.02 -13.08
N ASP A 387 12.22 14.72 -14.03
CA ASP A 387 12.39 14.18 -15.38
C ASP A 387 13.68 13.36 -15.50
N ALA A 388 13.58 12.09 -15.13
CA ALA A 388 14.70 11.13 -15.22
C ALA A 388 15.09 10.79 -16.67
N LYS A 389 14.23 11.06 -17.65
CA LYS A 389 14.48 10.75 -19.05
C LYS A 389 15.34 11.80 -19.74
N SER A 390 15.11 13.09 -19.49
CA SER A 390 15.72 14.18 -20.26
C SER A 390 16.43 15.27 -19.46
N ASP A 391 16.19 15.39 -18.13
CA ASP A 391 16.91 16.36 -17.30
C ASP A 391 18.14 15.73 -16.62
N PRO A 392 19.36 16.03 -17.08
CA PRO A 392 20.57 15.48 -16.46
C PRO A 392 20.80 16.00 -15.04
N ASN A 393 20.14 17.09 -14.64
CA ASN A 393 20.24 17.64 -13.30
C ASN A 393 19.25 16.99 -12.34
N LEU A 394 18.31 16.18 -12.83
CA LEU A 394 17.28 15.52 -12.02
C LEU A 394 16.60 16.48 -11.06
N LYS A 395 16.19 17.66 -11.54
CA LYS A 395 15.59 18.71 -10.72
C LYS A 395 14.28 18.23 -10.07
N ARG A 396 14.15 18.47 -8.75
CA ARG A 396 12.91 18.27 -8.02
C ARG A 396 12.04 19.50 -8.19
N THR A 397 10.94 19.39 -8.94
CA THR A 397 10.02 20.50 -9.20
C THR A 397 8.70 20.25 -8.48
N PRO A 398 8.23 21.15 -7.59
CA PRO A 398 6.99 20.94 -6.88
C PRO A 398 5.80 20.86 -7.83
N THR A 399 4.90 19.91 -7.58
CA THR A 399 3.60 19.81 -8.25
C THR A 399 2.54 20.64 -7.50
N ASP A 400 1.32 20.70 -8.03
CA ASP A 400 0.17 21.32 -7.39
C ASP A 400 -0.18 20.73 -6.03
N ALA A 401 0.20 19.46 -5.79
CA ALA A 401 -0.08 18.76 -4.54
C ALA A 401 0.81 19.21 -3.37
N VAL A 402 2.01 19.75 -3.61
CA VAL A 402 2.95 20.13 -2.56
C VAL A 402 2.32 21.13 -1.56
N ASP A 403 1.76 22.22 -2.07
CA ASP A 403 1.13 23.23 -1.22
C ASP A 403 -0.15 22.73 -0.56
N SER A 404 -0.90 21.87 -1.25
CA SER A 404 -2.10 21.23 -0.67
C SER A 404 -1.72 20.28 0.46
N TYR A 405 -0.69 19.45 0.27
CA TYR A 405 -0.24 18.53 1.32
C TYR A 405 0.28 19.26 2.54
N ARG A 406 1.10 20.32 2.33
CA ARG A 406 1.58 21.17 3.43
C ARG A 406 0.42 21.78 4.24
N ARG A 407 -0.61 22.28 3.57
CA ARG A 407 -1.81 22.83 4.26
C ARG A 407 -2.59 21.76 5.00
N ILE A 408 -2.76 20.58 4.39
CA ILE A 408 -3.45 19.44 5.03
C ILE A 408 -2.70 19.00 6.28
N VAL A 409 -1.39 18.81 6.19
CA VAL A 409 -0.56 18.41 7.34
C VAL A 409 -0.64 19.46 8.47
N ALA A 410 -0.51 20.74 8.14
CA ALA A 410 -0.58 21.83 9.12
C ALA A 410 -1.95 21.96 9.78
N ALA A 411 -3.03 21.72 9.03
CA ALA A 411 -4.41 21.76 9.53
C ALA A 411 -4.88 20.41 10.13
N ASN A 412 -4.08 19.37 9.98
CA ASN A 412 -4.41 17.99 10.33
C ASN A 412 -5.69 17.48 9.67
N GLY A 413 -5.85 17.79 8.38
CA GLY A 413 -7.00 17.38 7.57
C GLY A 413 -7.50 18.46 6.60
N VAL A 414 -8.65 18.18 5.99
CA VAL A 414 -9.40 19.16 5.19
C VAL A 414 -10.48 19.86 6.04
N PRO A 415 -10.89 21.10 5.68
CA PRO A 415 -11.92 21.84 6.44
C PRO A 415 -13.24 21.07 6.51
N SER A 416 -14.00 21.24 7.58
CA SER A 416 -15.34 20.63 7.75
C SER A 416 -16.37 21.01 6.68
N THR A 417 -16.09 22.06 5.94
CA THR A 417 -16.90 22.53 4.80
C THR A 417 -16.41 22.01 3.46
N TYR A 418 -15.35 21.17 3.45
CA TYR A 418 -14.82 20.63 2.21
C TYR A 418 -15.79 19.62 1.60
N VAL A 419 -16.06 19.77 0.33
CA VAL A 419 -16.83 18.83 -0.48
C VAL A 419 -15.88 18.21 -1.49
N PRO A 420 -15.82 16.87 -1.59
CA PRO A 420 -14.97 16.20 -2.58
C PRO A 420 -15.25 16.69 -4.00
N VAL A 421 -14.19 16.93 -4.76
CA VAL A 421 -14.28 17.30 -6.17
C VAL A 421 -14.87 16.14 -6.97
N ARG A 422 -14.46 14.93 -6.64
CA ARG A 422 -15.01 13.71 -7.23
C ARG A 422 -16.00 13.09 -6.25
N LEU A 423 -17.30 13.18 -6.62
CA LEU A 423 -18.35 12.56 -5.82
C LEU A 423 -18.24 11.03 -5.89
N PRO A 424 -18.64 10.32 -4.83
CA PRO A 424 -18.62 8.87 -4.81
C PRO A 424 -19.52 8.29 -5.90
N SER A 425 -19.07 7.22 -6.53
CA SER A 425 -19.87 6.49 -7.50
C SER A 425 -20.68 5.40 -6.83
N GLU A 426 -21.93 5.23 -7.24
CA GLU A 426 -22.72 4.06 -6.85
C GLU A 426 -22.10 2.80 -7.47
N CYS A 427 -21.98 1.76 -6.69
CA CYS A 427 -21.55 0.41 -7.15
C CYS A 427 -20.20 0.33 -7.89
N GLY A 428 -19.35 1.32 -7.78
CA GLY A 428 -18.12 1.40 -8.60
C GLY A 428 -16.88 0.84 -7.94
N LEU A 429 -16.93 0.23 -6.72
CA LEU A 429 -15.66 0.31 -6.08
C LEU A 429 -15.16 -0.83 -5.31
N VAL A 430 -15.90 -1.57 -4.65
CA VAL A 430 -15.28 -2.40 -3.62
C VAL A 430 -16.22 -3.51 -3.32
N ASP A 431 -15.69 -4.70 -3.18
CA ASP A 431 -16.47 -5.89 -2.89
C ASP A 431 -17.99 -5.72 -3.02
N PRO A 432 -18.58 -5.94 -4.23
CA PRO A 432 -20.03 -5.96 -4.30
C PRO A 432 -20.53 -7.02 -3.30
N PRO A 433 -21.55 -6.78 -2.51
CA PRO A 433 -22.54 -5.74 -2.68
C PRO A 433 -22.34 -4.47 -1.81
N ALA A 434 -21.38 -4.41 -0.91
CA ALA A 434 -21.33 -3.37 0.12
C ALA A 434 -21.43 -1.93 -0.42
N SER A 435 -20.68 -1.58 -1.47
CA SER A 435 -20.74 -0.24 -2.08
C SER A 435 -22.05 0.04 -2.84
N CYS A 436 -22.81 -1.00 -3.20
CA CYS A 436 -24.11 -0.88 -3.85
C CYS A 436 -25.26 -0.86 -2.86
N ASP A 437 -25.16 -1.67 -1.80
CA ASP A 437 -26.21 -1.86 -0.82
C ASP A 437 -26.17 -0.77 0.28
N ASP A 438 -24.97 -0.28 0.60
CA ASP A 438 -24.76 0.81 1.56
C ASP A 438 -23.73 1.82 1.02
N PRO A 439 -24.08 2.60 -0.02
CA PRO A 439 -23.16 3.54 -0.64
C PRO A 439 -22.83 4.71 0.30
N VAL A 440 -21.55 5.03 0.42
CA VAL A 440 -21.15 6.25 1.13
C VAL A 440 -21.66 7.48 0.40
N THR A 441 -22.19 8.42 1.13
CA THR A 441 -22.72 9.66 0.60
C THR A 441 -21.95 10.86 1.15
N VAL A 442 -21.87 11.92 0.35
CA VAL A 442 -21.43 13.24 0.82
C VAL A 442 -22.67 13.98 1.32
N PRO A 443 -22.68 14.52 2.56
CA PRO A 443 -23.80 15.24 3.13
C PRO A 443 -24.19 16.49 2.34
#